data_e8d969e8fe0e82408649c3e6e731ace4
#
_entry.id   e8d969e8fe0e82408649c3e6e731ace4
#
_cell.length_a   1.000
_cell.length_b   1.000
_cell.length_c   1.000
_cell.angle_alpha   90.00
_cell.angle_beta   90.00
_cell.angle_gamma   90.00
#
_symmetry.space_group_name_H-M   'P 1'
#
loop_
_entity.id
_entity.type
_entity.pdbx_description
1 polymer ?
#
loop_
_entity_poly.entity_id
_entity_poly.type
_entity_poly.pdbx_seq_one_letter_code
_entity_poly.pdbx_strand_id
1 'polypeptide(L)'
;MRTLDFKYQVLRGGAFYGLLLAPEGAARLRMNDAAEIKVSLSGTFSPTVTDVDGNELEPDWLSDEIQPVMIVDGAEHELGIYAPATVTPQEAEGVKTLWIEAYDRCWRVRDTYAESSVYFASGTKYLDAIETLLAAAGITLILKTDTAAAFPEAREDWAVGTSYLKIINELLAEISYNPLYFNAEGVAVLEPASVPSAENIEHILSDDPEPGEEQIDRMLPSISRETDVYQAPNVFVCICSNADKSCPRVATSENTNPQSPLSTVRRGRRIVKVVRVNNVADLTALQAYADKLRDESMVGGETIRVSTALLPGWGVADVVGIRYGDLNAVCVEHAWEMDLRPGGNMTHTLERVVINLE
;
A
#
# COMPACT_ATOMS: atom_id res chain seq x y z
N MET A 1 -18.45 21.19 16.33
CA MET A 1 -18.91 19.82 16.04
C MET A 1 -18.43 19.56 14.62
N ARG A 2 -17.56 18.58 14.40
CA ARG A 2 -17.02 18.25 13.08
C ARG A 2 -18.16 17.76 12.18
N THR A 3 -18.33 18.37 11.01
CA THR A 3 -19.27 17.90 9.99
C THR A 3 -18.54 17.00 9.02
N LEU A 4 -19.20 15.92 8.61
CA LEU A 4 -18.63 14.94 7.70
C LEU A 4 -19.67 14.54 6.65
N ASP A 5 -19.29 14.65 5.39
CA ASP A 5 -20.14 14.25 4.25
C ASP A 5 -19.28 13.60 3.16
N PHE A 6 -19.92 12.94 2.19
CA PHE A 6 -19.26 12.21 1.12
C PHE A 6 -19.96 12.49 -0.21
N LYS A 7 -19.14 12.62 -1.26
CA LYS A 7 -19.61 12.57 -2.64
C LYS A 7 -18.76 11.59 -3.45
N TYR A 8 -19.36 11.01 -4.46
CA TYR A 8 -18.68 10.07 -5.35
C TYR A 8 -18.75 10.65 -6.76
N GLN A 9 -17.62 11.14 -7.23
CA GLN A 9 -17.49 11.67 -8.57
C GLN A 9 -17.26 10.52 -9.55
N VAL A 10 -17.92 10.60 -10.69
CA VAL A 10 -17.61 9.77 -11.85
C VAL A 10 -16.72 10.57 -12.78
N LEU A 11 -15.59 9.99 -13.15
CA LEU A 11 -14.60 10.60 -14.04
C LEU A 11 -14.61 9.87 -15.38
N ARG A 12 -14.69 10.62 -16.48
CA ARG A 12 -14.55 10.10 -17.85
C ARG A 12 -13.32 10.71 -18.51
N GLY A 13 -12.35 9.85 -18.85
CA GLY A 13 -11.06 10.33 -19.37
C GLY A 13 -10.29 11.24 -18.41
N GLY A 14 -10.45 11.06 -17.11
CA GLY A 14 -9.83 11.86 -16.06
C GLY A 14 -10.54 13.20 -15.76
N ALA A 15 -11.63 13.54 -16.47
CA ALA A 15 -12.42 14.73 -16.21
C ALA A 15 -13.74 14.39 -15.49
N PHE A 16 -14.22 15.32 -14.66
CA PHE A 16 -15.51 15.17 -14.01
C PHE A 16 -16.62 14.94 -15.03
N TYR A 17 -17.38 13.86 -14.86
CA TYR A 17 -18.51 13.50 -15.70
C TYR A 17 -19.84 13.68 -14.97
N GLY A 18 -19.93 13.24 -13.71
CA GLY A 18 -21.15 13.34 -12.93
C GLY A 18 -20.97 12.86 -11.49
N LEU A 19 -22.08 12.78 -10.76
CA LEU A 19 -22.15 12.33 -9.38
C LEU A 19 -22.90 11.00 -9.30
N LEU A 20 -22.30 10.04 -8.62
CA LEU A 20 -22.89 8.75 -8.27
C LEU A 20 -23.40 8.83 -6.83
N LEU A 21 -24.68 8.55 -6.63
CA LEU A 21 -25.28 8.59 -5.30
C LEU A 21 -25.04 7.27 -4.57
N ALA A 22 -24.57 7.34 -3.33
CA ALA A 22 -24.49 6.20 -2.42
C ALA A 22 -25.64 6.30 -1.40
N PRO A 23 -26.72 5.50 -1.53
CA PRO A 23 -27.78 5.51 -0.54
C PRO A 23 -27.22 5.04 0.81
N GLU A 24 -27.48 5.83 1.86
CA GLU A 24 -27.18 5.53 3.26
C GLU A 24 -25.72 5.15 3.58
N GLY A 25 -24.75 5.69 2.84
CA GLY A 25 -23.34 5.54 3.19
C GLY A 25 -22.83 4.11 3.16
N ALA A 26 -23.17 3.37 2.13
CA ALA A 26 -22.81 1.96 2.01
C ALA A 26 -21.47 1.69 1.30
N ALA A 27 -20.58 2.67 1.22
CA ALA A 27 -19.28 2.49 0.59
C ALA A 27 -18.15 2.30 1.60
N ARG A 28 -17.14 1.53 1.22
CA ARG A 28 -15.93 1.25 1.99
C ARG A 28 -14.70 1.39 1.14
N LEU A 29 -13.69 2.01 1.72
CA LEU A 29 -12.32 1.98 1.23
C LEU A 29 -11.50 1.05 2.09
N ARG A 30 -10.62 0.29 1.45
CA ARG A 30 -9.69 -0.63 2.11
C ARG A 30 -8.32 -0.52 1.50
N MET A 31 -7.32 -0.43 2.35
CA MET A 31 -5.92 -0.60 1.99
C MET A 31 -5.39 -1.88 2.64
N ASN A 32 -4.57 -2.62 1.89
CA ASN A 32 -3.80 -3.75 2.38
C ASN A 32 -2.48 -3.80 1.62
N ASP A 33 -1.37 -3.55 2.29
CA ASP A 33 -0.04 -3.48 1.69
C ASP A 33 0.47 -4.82 1.15
N ALA A 34 -0.04 -5.94 1.71
CA ALA A 34 0.28 -7.29 1.23
C ALA A 34 -0.48 -7.68 -0.05
N ALA A 35 -1.51 -6.92 -0.45
CA ALA A 35 -2.25 -7.18 -1.67
C ALA A 35 -1.47 -6.72 -2.90
N GLU A 36 -1.67 -7.41 -4.02
CA GLU A 36 -1.08 -7.00 -5.31
C GLU A 36 -1.58 -5.61 -5.74
N ILE A 37 -2.90 -5.37 -5.61
CA ILE A 37 -3.50 -4.05 -5.73
C ILE A 37 -3.87 -3.61 -4.32
N LYS A 38 -3.27 -2.52 -3.87
CA LYS A 38 -3.24 -2.18 -2.46
C LYS A 38 -4.53 -1.54 -1.96
N VAL A 39 -5.21 -0.75 -2.80
CA VAL A 39 -6.40 -0.02 -2.38
C VAL A 39 -7.62 -0.41 -3.24
N SER A 40 -8.74 -0.64 -2.56
CA SER A 40 -10.01 -1.00 -3.19
C SER A 40 -11.17 -0.19 -2.61
N LEU A 41 -12.15 0.10 -3.47
CA LEU A 41 -13.44 0.68 -3.13
C LEU A 41 -14.52 -0.37 -3.34
N SER A 42 -15.42 -0.53 -2.40
CA SER A 42 -16.62 -1.35 -2.59
C SER A 42 -17.85 -0.67 -2.00
N GLY A 43 -19.00 -0.88 -2.59
CA GLY A 43 -20.24 -0.28 -2.06
C GLY A 43 -21.48 -0.51 -2.89
N THR A 44 -22.60 -0.09 -2.29
CA THR A 44 -23.90 -0.09 -2.97
C THR A 44 -24.25 1.34 -3.37
N PHE A 45 -24.55 1.54 -4.64
CA PHE A 45 -24.79 2.84 -5.23
C PHE A 45 -26.14 2.89 -5.93
N SER A 46 -26.65 4.09 -6.21
CA SER A 46 -27.75 4.29 -7.15
C SER A 46 -27.34 3.84 -8.57
N PRO A 47 -28.24 3.29 -9.37
CA PRO A 47 -27.93 3.01 -10.77
C PRO A 47 -27.78 4.26 -11.64
N THR A 48 -28.15 5.42 -11.10
CA THR A 48 -28.19 6.69 -11.83
C THR A 48 -26.99 7.57 -11.45
N VAL A 49 -26.31 8.06 -12.45
CA VAL A 49 -25.32 9.15 -12.35
C VAL A 49 -26.00 10.43 -12.77
N THR A 50 -25.76 11.54 -12.08
CA THR A 50 -26.33 12.84 -12.40
C THR A 50 -25.27 13.89 -12.65
N ASP A 51 -25.53 14.86 -13.55
CA ASP A 51 -24.73 16.07 -13.64
C ASP A 51 -24.98 17.01 -12.46
N VAL A 52 -24.32 18.16 -12.46
CA VAL A 52 -24.47 19.20 -11.41
C VAL A 52 -25.85 19.84 -11.38
N ASP A 53 -26.62 19.77 -12.47
CA ASP A 53 -27.97 20.28 -12.62
C ASP A 53 -29.04 19.23 -12.28
N GLY A 54 -28.62 17.99 -11.97
CA GLY A 54 -29.50 16.86 -11.61
C GLY A 54 -30.04 16.09 -12.82
N ASN A 55 -29.54 16.33 -14.03
CA ASN A 55 -29.92 15.54 -15.20
C ASN A 55 -29.24 14.17 -15.15
N GLU A 56 -29.99 13.13 -15.53
CA GLU A 56 -29.46 11.76 -15.58
C GLU A 56 -28.42 11.61 -16.69
N LEU A 57 -27.32 10.96 -16.35
CA LEU A 57 -26.25 10.60 -17.25
C LEU A 57 -26.09 9.09 -17.33
N GLU A 58 -25.69 8.58 -18.48
CA GLU A 58 -25.41 7.15 -18.67
C GLU A 58 -23.90 6.87 -18.44
N PRO A 59 -23.55 6.14 -17.38
CA PRO A 59 -22.16 5.77 -17.12
C PRO A 59 -21.71 4.64 -18.05
N ASP A 60 -20.43 4.69 -18.43
CA ASP A 60 -19.73 3.59 -19.08
C ASP A 60 -18.77 2.93 -18.10
N TRP A 61 -19.23 1.93 -17.38
CA TRP A 61 -18.44 1.24 -16.35
C TRP A 61 -17.22 0.48 -16.89
N LEU A 62 -17.01 0.43 -18.19
CA LEU A 62 -15.81 -0.11 -18.81
C LEU A 62 -14.67 0.90 -18.88
N SER A 63 -14.99 2.20 -18.84
CA SER A 63 -14.02 3.29 -19.01
C SER A 63 -14.10 4.37 -17.94
N ASP A 64 -15.25 4.55 -17.29
CA ASP A 64 -15.44 5.56 -16.26
C ASP A 64 -14.79 5.10 -14.94
N GLU A 65 -14.25 6.05 -14.19
CA GLU A 65 -13.63 5.82 -12.89
C GLU A 65 -14.43 6.51 -11.79
N ILE A 66 -14.34 6.02 -10.56
CA ILE A 66 -15.00 6.59 -9.38
C ILE A 66 -13.97 7.24 -8.48
N GLN A 67 -14.22 8.49 -8.10
CA GLN A 67 -13.42 9.23 -7.13
C GLN A 67 -14.28 9.57 -5.91
N PRO A 68 -14.11 8.85 -4.79
CA PRO A 68 -14.71 9.24 -3.51
C PRO A 68 -14.04 10.52 -3.00
N VAL A 69 -14.85 11.43 -2.48
CA VAL A 69 -14.38 12.67 -1.86
C VAL A 69 -15.02 12.77 -0.48
N MET A 70 -14.20 12.92 0.54
CA MET A 70 -14.62 13.20 1.91
C MET A 70 -14.67 14.69 2.14
N ILE A 71 -15.77 15.19 2.69
CA ILE A 71 -15.96 16.62 3.00
C ILE A 71 -15.94 16.77 4.52
N VAL A 72 -14.91 17.43 5.02
CA VAL A 72 -14.70 17.70 6.45
C VAL A 72 -14.83 19.18 6.70
N ASP A 73 -15.84 19.59 7.47
CA ASP A 73 -16.11 21.00 7.78
C ASP A 73 -16.14 21.90 6.53
N GLY A 74 -16.61 21.35 5.41
CA GLY A 74 -16.70 22.00 4.11
C GLY A 74 -15.44 21.93 3.25
N ALA A 75 -14.32 21.42 3.76
CA ALA A 75 -13.13 21.17 2.97
C ALA A 75 -13.20 19.78 2.29
N GLU A 76 -12.89 19.74 1.02
CA GLU A 76 -12.91 18.51 0.22
C GLU A 76 -11.54 17.81 0.25
N HIS A 77 -11.56 16.50 0.45
CA HIS A 77 -10.40 15.63 0.44
C HIS A 77 -10.67 14.46 -0.50
N GLU A 78 -9.89 14.36 -1.55
CA GLU A 78 -9.92 13.23 -2.48
C GLU A 78 -9.40 11.97 -1.76
N LEU A 79 -10.00 10.82 -2.07
CA LEU A 79 -9.66 9.53 -1.45
C LEU A 79 -9.18 8.49 -2.47
N GLY A 80 -8.66 8.91 -3.60
CA GLY A 80 -8.18 8.04 -4.66
C GLY A 80 -9.12 7.95 -5.87
N ILE A 81 -8.64 7.33 -6.93
CA ILE A 81 -9.38 7.10 -8.18
C ILE A 81 -9.43 5.61 -8.44
N TYR A 82 -10.65 5.07 -8.64
CA TYR A 82 -10.93 3.65 -8.69
C TYR A 82 -11.64 3.27 -9.99
N ALA A 83 -11.09 2.28 -10.69
CA ALA A 83 -11.70 1.69 -11.87
C ALA A 83 -12.63 0.54 -11.45
N PRO A 84 -13.92 0.55 -11.82
CA PRO A 84 -14.84 -0.54 -11.55
C PRO A 84 -14.36 -1.86 -12.17
N ALA A 85 -14.25 -2.89 -11.33
CA ALA A 85 -13.90 -4.25 -11.74
C ALA A 85 -15.13 -5.14 -11.83
N THR A 86 -16.07 -4.94 -10.89
CA THR A 86 -17.33 -5.67 -10.85
C THR A 86 -18.46 -4.68 -10.62
N VAL A 87 -19.45 -4.73 -11.50
CA VAL A 87 -20.70 -3.94 -11.37
C VAL A 87 -21.87 -4.92 -11.43
N THR A 88 -22.55 -5.08 -10.30
CA THR A 88 -23.66 -6.02 -10.17
C THR A 88 -24.97 -5.27 -9.92
N PRO A 89 -25.89 -5.22 -10.90
CA PRO A 89 -27.24 -4.70 -10.66
C PRO A 89 -27.98 -5.56 -9.64
N GLN A 90 -28.64 -4.92 -8.70
CA GLN A 90 -29.45 -5.54 -7.67
C GLN A 90 -30.83 -4.90 -7.65
N GLU A 91 -31.85 -5.68 -7.37
CA GLU A 91 -33.20 -5.18 -7.17
C GLU A 91 -33.83 -5.88 -5.96
N ALA A 92 -34.27 -5.11 -5.00
CA ALA A 92 -34.98 -5.59 -3.83
C ALA A 92 -36.16 -4.68 -3.53
N GLU A 93 -37.36 -5.25 -3.39
CA GLU A 93 -38.60 -4.53 -3.06
C GLU A 93 -38.90 -3.36 -4.03
N GLY A 94 -38.51 -3.51 -5.32
CA GLY A 94 -38.69 -2.48 -6.34
C GLY A 94 -37.60 -1.36 -6.32
N VAL A 95 -36.65 -1.41 -5.41
CA VAL A 95 -35.52 -0.50 -5.37
C VAL A 95 -34.37 -1.11 -6.16
N LYS A 96 -33.86 -0.37 -7.14
CA LYS A 96 -32.70 -0.77 -7.95
C LYS A 96 -31.44 -0.14 -7.38
N THR A 97 -30.41 -0.94 -7.23
CA THR A 97 -29.07 -0.52 -6.79
C THR A 97 -28.00 -1.18 -7.63
N LEU A 98 -26.77 -0.65 -7.53
CA LEU A 98 -25.56 -1.24 -8.11
C LEU A 98 -24.59 -1.57 -6.97
N TRP A 99 -24.22 -2.84 -6.86
CA TRP A 99 -23.02 -3.19 -6.10
C TRP A 99 -21.80 -3.01 -6.99
N ILE A 100 -20.86 -2.19 -6.55
CA ILE A 100 -19.62 -1.92 -7.28
C ILE A 100 -18.44 -2.34 -6.41
N GLU A 101 -17.53 -3.09 -7.02
CA GLU A 101 -16.18 -3.33 -6.53
C GLU A 101 -15.19 -2.71 -7.52
N ALA A 102 -14.33 -1.83 -7.04
CA ALA A 102 -13.39 -1.07 -7.85
C ALA A 102 -12.00 -1.06 -7.20
N TYR A 103 -10.99 -0.97 -8.00
CA TYR A 103 -9.59 -0.97 -7.57
C TYR A 103 -8.88 0.29 -8.05
N ASP A 104 -7.81 0.68 -7.35
CA ASP A 104 -6.97 1.78 -7.78
C ASP A 104 -6.34 1.52 -9.16
N ARG A 105 -5.68 2.51 -9.71
CA ARG A 105 -5.11 2.44 -11.06
C ARG A 105 -4.00 1.40 -11.23
N CYS A 106 -3.47 0.79 -10.14
CA CYS A 106 -2.59 -0.38 -10.23
C CYS A 106 -3.25 -1.52 -11.00
N TRP A 107 -4.59 -1.62 -10.96
CA TRP A 107 -5.31 -2.63 -11.73
C TRP A 107 -5.06 -2.52 -13.23
N ARG A 108 -5.08 -1.30 -13.79
CA ARG A 108 -4.74 -1.10 -15.22
C ARG A 108 -3.32 -1.56 -15.55
N VAL A 109 -2.39 -1.24 -14.67
CA VAL A 109 -0.98 -1.64 -14.84
C VAL A 109 -0.82 -3.17 -14.72
N ARG A 110 -1.55 -3.81 -13.80
CA ARG A 110 -1.57 -5.27 -13.64
C ARG A 110 -2.13 -5.97 -14.85
N ASP A 111 -3.24 -5.46 -15.41
CA ASP A 111 -3.95 -6.09 -16.53
C ASP A 111 -3.34 -5.72 -17.90
N THR A 112 -2.32 -4.88 -17.91
CA THR A 112 -1.48 -4.65 -19.10
C THR A 112 -0.35 -5.65 -19.12
N TYR A 113 -0.28 -6.47 -20.15
CA TYR A 113 0.68 -7.55 -20.28
C TYR A 113 1.67 -7.29 -21.42
N ALA A 114 2.88 -7.80 -21.28
CA ALA A 114 3.88 -7.77 -22.33
C ALA A 114 3.42 -8.62 -23.53
N GLU A 115 3.18 -7.99 -24.68
CA GLU A 115 2.82 -8.65 -25.94
C GLU A 115 4.03 -9.22 -26.68
N SER A 116 5.24 -8.78 -26.32
CA SER A 116 6.53 -9.26 -26.79
C SER A 116 7.51 -9.32 -25.62
N SER A 117 8.69 -9.91 -25.80
CA SER A 117 9.75 -9.84 -24.80
C SER A 117 10.08 -8.38 -24.49
N VAL A 118 10.11 -8.03 -23.21
CA VAL A 118 10.42 -6.66 -22.76
C VAL A 118 11.93 -6.51 -22.72
N TYR A 119 12.45 -5.56 -23.50
CA TYR A 119 13.87 -5.30 -23.63
C TYR A 119 14.24 -3.88 -23.20
N PHE A 120 15.28 -3.76 -22.40
CA PHE A 120 15.90 -2.48 -22.06
C PHE A 120 17.42 -2.55 -22.29
N ALA A 121 17.96 -1.54 -22.96
CA ALA A 121 19.40 -1.47 -23.24
C ALA A 121 20.21 -1.19 -21.97
N SER A 122 21.47 -1.61 -21.95
CA SER A 122 22.43 -1.18 -20.93
C SER A 122 22.51 0.34 -20.89
N GLY A 123 22.58 0.90 -19.66
CA GLY A 123 22.61 2.33 -19.43
C GLY A 123 21.22 3.01 -19.39
N THR A 124 20.12 2.32 -19.70
CA THR A 124 18.76 2.85 -19.48
C THR A 124 18.55 3.04 -17.98
N LYS A 125 18.03 4.19 -17.58
CA LYS A 125 17.68 4.44 -16.17
C LYS A 125 16.46 3.61 -15.77
N TYR A 126 16.46 3.11 -14.53
CA TYR A 126 15.34 2.34 -14.00
C TYR A 126 14.00 3.11 -14.05
N LEU A 127 14.01 4.38 -13.65
CA LEU A 127 12.78 5.18 -13.68
C LEU A 127 12.28 5.44 -15.10
N ASP A 128 13.16 5.65 -16.08
CA ASP A 128 12.77 5.85 -17.49
C ASP A 128 12.10 4.57 -18.06
N ALA A 129 12.63 3.39 -17.69
CA ALA A 129 12.03 2.11 -18.05
C ALA A 129 10.63 1.95 -17.43
N ILE A 130 10.49 2.27 -16.15
CA ILE A 130 9.22 2.21 -15.42
C ILE A 130 8.20 3.20 -16.03
N GLU A 131 8.60 4.43 -16.32
CA GLU A 131 7.73 5.43 -16.95
C GLU A 131 7.24 4.97 -18.33
N THR A 132 8.10 4.29 -19.09
CA THR A 132 7.72 3.70 -20.39
C THR A 132 6.60 2.67 -20.23
N LEU A 133 6.72 1.79 -19.23
CA LEU A 133 5.70 0.76 -18.94
C LEU A 133 4.40 1.38 -18.40
N LEU A 134 4.50 2.38 -17.52
CA LEU A 134 3.35 3.12 -17.00
C LEU A 134 2.61 3.85 -18.13
N ALA A 135 3.34 4.53 -19.02
CA ALA A 135 2.74 5.20 -20.18
C ALA A 135 2.02 4.22 -21.12
N ALA A 136 2.60 3.03 -21.33
CA ALA A 136 1.96 1.97 -22.12
C ALA A 136 0.68 1.43 -21.46
N ALA A 137 0.59 1.47 -20.11
CA ALA A 137 -0.63 1.15 -19.36
C ALA A 137 -1.62 2.35 -19.27
N GLY A 138 -1.32 3.48 -19.94
CA GLY A 138 -2.16 4.68 -19.92
C GLY A 138 -1.99 5.56 -18.68
N ILE A 139 -0.93 5.36 -17.89
CA ILE A 139 -0.60 6.15 -16.70
C ILE A 139 0.46 7.18 -17.07
N THR A 140 0.10 8.46 -17.00
CA THR A 140 0.98 9.57 -17.40
C THR A 140 1.29 10.55 -16.27
N LEU A 141 0.50 10.51 -15.18
CA LEU A 141 0.74 11.34 -14.01
C LEU A 141 1.58 10.54 -13.00
N ILE A 142 2.82 10.99 -12.79
CA ILE A 142 3.80 10.29 -11.98
C ILE A 142 4.50 11.30 -11.07
N LEU A 143 4.48 11.03 -9.77
CA LEU A 143 5.30 11.67 -8.77
C LEU A 143 6.49 10.76 -8.50
N LYS A 144 7.72 11.25 -8.70
CA LYS A 144 8.92 10.43 -8.52
C LYS A 144 10.00 11.14 -7.75
N THR A 145 10.73 10.40 -6.96
CA THR A 145 12.03 10.82 -6.42
C THR A 145 13.11 10.32 -7.38
N ASP A 146 13.95 11.21 -7.90
CA ASP A 146 14.95 10.85 -8.91
C ASP A 146 16.09 10.02 -8.35
N THR A 147 16.59 9.11 -9.19
CA THR A 147 17.80 8.33 -8.94
C THR A 147 18.69 8.27 -10.18
N ALA A 148 19.99 8.14 -9.97
CA ALA A 148 20.96 7.93 -11.05
C ALA A 148 21.08 6.44 -11.45
N ALA A 149 20.36 5.52 -10.78
CA ALA A 149 20.43 4.09 -11.04
C ALA A 149 20.06 3.76 -12.50
N ALA A 150 20.92 2.99 -13.17
CA ALA A 150 20.76 2.57 -14.54
C ALA A 150 21.15 1.09 -14.69
N PHE A 151 20.60 0.43 -15.70
CA PHE A 151 20.91 -0.99 -15.96
C PHE A 151 22.40 -1.16 -16.30
N PRO A 152 23.14 -1.98 -15.54
CA PRO A 152 24.56 -2.24 -15.85
C PRO A 152 24.72 -3.03 -17.16
N GLU A 153 23.76 -3.88 -17.49
CA GLU A 153 23.70 -4.71 -18.70
C GLU A 153 22.32 -4.59 -19.33
N ALA A 154 22.19 -5.00 -20.59
CA ALA A 154 20.88 -5.08 -21.25
C ALA A 154 20.00 -6.12 -20.54
N ARG A 155 18.72 -5.84 -20.45
CA ARG A 155 17.71 -6.68 -19.77
C ARG A 155 16.66 -7.18 -20.75
N GLU A 156 16.40 -8.47 -20.72
CA GLU A 156 15.37 -9.15 -21.48
C GLU A 156 14.78 -10.31 -20.64
N ASP A 157 14.54 -10.03 -19.36
CA ASP A 157 14.20 -11.07 -18.39
C ASP A 157 12.71 -11.43 -18.40
N TRP A 158 11.88 -10.59 -19.02
CA TRP A 158 10.44 -10.71 -18.96
C TRP A 158 9.85 -11.26 -20.26
N ALA A 159 9.27 -12.45 -20.13
CA ALA A 159 8.63 -13.14 -21.27
C ALA A 159 7.28 -12.49 -21.63
N VAL A 160 6.81 -12.81 -22.82
CA VAL A 160 5.44 -12.53 -23.26
C VAL A 160 4.43 -13.01 -22.21
N GLY A 161 3.43 -12.20 -21.93
CA GLY A 161 2.40 -12.47 -20.92
C GLY A 161 2.80 -12.09 -19.47
N THR A 162 3.96 -11.45 -19.27
CA THR A 162 4.29 -10.89 -17.95
C THR A 162 3.52 -9.57 -17.73
N SER A 163 2.87 -9.43 -16.59
CA SER A 163 2.16 -8.20 -16.19
C SER A 163 3.14 -7.04 -16.01
N TYR A 164 2.76 -5.84 -16.45
CA TYR A 164 3.60 -4.65 -16.26
C TYR A 164 3.75 -4.28 -14.78
N LEU A 165 2.72 -4.49 -13.95
CA LEU A 165 2.84 -4.26 -12.50
C LEU A 165 3.94 -5.12 -11.88
N LYS A 166 4.03 -6.38 -12.29
CA LYS A 166 5.10 -7.28 -11.84
C LYS A 166 6.48 -6.76 -12.26
N ILE A 167 6.64 -6.38 -13.53
CA ILE A 167 7.91 -5.87 -14.05
C ILE A 167 8.32 -4.60 -13.29
N ILE A 168 7.39 -3.65 -13.13
CA ILE A 168 7.62 -2.39 -12.44
C ILE A 168 8.04 -2.64 -10.99
N ASN A 169 7.34 -3.52 -10.25
CA ASN A 169 7.66 -3.79 -8.86
C ASN A 169 9.01 -4.52 -8.70
N GLU A 170 9.40 -5.39 -9.66
CA GLU A 170 10.73 -5.99 -9.69
C GLU A 170 11.81 -4.92 -9.89
N LEU A 171 11.61 -3.98 -10.83
CA LEU A 171 12.53 -2.88 -11.09
C LEU A 171 12.65 -1.92 -9.90
N LEU A 172 11.53 -1.58 -9.25
CA LEU A 172 11.51 -0.74 -8.05
C LEU A 172 12.27 -1.41 -6.89
N ALA A 173 12.05 -2.70 -6.68
CA ALA A 173 12.75 -3.46 -5.64
C ALA A 173 14.29 -3.48 -5.86
N GLU A 174 14.76 -3.55 -7.11
CA GLU A 174 16.19 -3.54 -7.43
C GLU A 174 16.88 -2.22 -7.06
N ILE A 175 16.14 -1.11 -7.06
CA ILE A 175 16.65 0.21 -6.65
C ILE A 175 16.23 0.61 -5.23
N SER A 176 15.69 -0.34 -4.44
CA SER A 176 15.22 -0.13 -3.06
C SER A 176 14.11 0.92 -2.94
N TYR A 177 13.19 0.94 -3.89
CA TYR A 177 11.98 1.75 -3.88
C TYR A 177 10.79 0.95 -3.34
N ASN A 178 9.78 1.67 -2.87
CA ASN A 178 8.49 1.09 -2.52
C ASN A 178 7.83 0.47 -3.77
N PRO A 179 7.04 -0.61 -3.62
CA PRO A 179 6.19 -1.08 -4.71
C PRO A 179 5.26 0.04 -5.20
N LEU A 180 4.97 0.03 -6.51
CA LEU A 180 4.06 1.01 -7.11
C LEU A 180 2.75 1.13 -6.33
N TYR A 181 2.36 2.36 -6.04
CA TYR A 181 1.05 2.70 -5.50
C TYR A 181 0.55 4.02 -6.09
N PHE A 182 -0.72 4.34 -5.86
CA PHE A 182 -1.34 5.60 -6.27
C PHE A 182 -1.77 6.38 -5.04
N ASN A 183 -1.51 7.68 -5.06
CA ASN A 183 -1.93 8.58 -3.98
C ASN A 183 -3.42 8.96 -4.08
N ALA A 184 -3.88 9.81 -3.17
CA ALA A 184 -5.28 10.24 -3.09
C ALA A 184 -5.77 10.96 -4.36
N GLU A 185 -4.89 11.63 -5.08
CA GLU A 185 -5.18 12.30 -6.36
C GLU A 185 -5.11 11.35 -7.57
N GLY A 186 -4.84 10.06 -7.34
CA GLY A 186 -4.71 9.06 -8.40
C GLY A 186 -3.45 9.20 -9.25
N VAL A 187 -2.38 9.77 -8.67
CA VAL A 187 -1.05 9.91 -9.28
C VAL A 187 -0.19 8.73 -8.87
N ALA A 188 0.54 8.12 -9.82
CA ALA A 188 1.49 7.04 -9.53
C ALA A 188 2.68 7.59 -8.72
N VAL A 189 3.07 6.91 -7.65
CA VAL A 189 4.18 7.32 -6.78
C VAL A 189 5.35 6.33 -6.90
N LEU A 190 6.54 6.88 -7.17
CA LEU A 190 7.82 6.17 -7.26
C LEU A 190 8.81 6.81 -6.30
N GLU A 191 9.01 6.20 -5.13
CA GLU A 191 9.84 6.75 -4.07
C GLU A 191 10.70 5.68 -3.39
N PRO A 192 11.86 6.06 -2.82
CA PRO A 192 12.69 5.14 -2.06
C PRO A 192 11.95 4.57 -0.85
N ALA A 193 12.15 3.28 -0.59
CA ALA A 193 11.68 2.68 0.64
C ALA A 193 12.42 3.30 1.84
N SER A 194 11.68 3.87 2.76
CA SER A 194 12.22 4.42 4.01
C SER A 194 12.25 3.36 5.11
N VAL A 195 13.26 3.42 5.97
CA VAL A 195 13.26 2.60 7.19
C VAL A 195 12.37 3.31 8.21
N PRO A 196 11.32 2.66 8.71
CA PRO A 196 10.42 3.27 9.70
C PRO A 196 11.18 3.66 10.97
N SER A 197 11.03 4.91 11.39
CA SER A 197 11.70 5.46 12.57
C SER A 197 10.85 6.56 13.22
N ALA A 198 11.28 7.02 14.39
CA ALA A 198 10.61 8.14 15.05
C ALA A 198 10.78 9.48 14.31
N GLU A 199 11.71 9.57 13.36
CA GLU A 199 11.99 10.80 12.60
C GLU A 199 11.05 10.96 11.38
N ASN A 200 10.46 9.86 10.91
CA ASN A 200 9.59 9.86 9.73
C ASN A 200 8.14 9.46 10.03
N ILE A 201 7.67 9.73 11.25
CA ILE A 201 6.26 9.56 11.63
C ILE A 201 5.39 10.54 10.83
N GLU A 202 4.40 10.02 10.12
CA GLU A 202 3.45 10.77 9.31
C GLU A 202 2.15 11.06 10.08
N HIS A 203 1.70 10.12 10.89
CA HIS A 203 0.50 10.23 11.72
C HIS A 203 0.80 9.89 13.19
N ILE A 204 0.20 10.60 14.11
CA ILE A 204 0.27 10.28 15.54
C ILE A 204 -1.14 10.03 16.07
N LEU A 205 -1.37 8.85 16.62
CA LEU A 205 -2.62 8.44 17.22
C LEU A 205 -2.51 8.43 18.76
N SER A 206 -3.45 9.06 19.46
CA SER A 206 -3.51 9.04 20.91
C SER A 206 -4.94 8.86 21.43
N ASP A 207 -5.10 8.13 22.53
CA ASP A 207 -6.37 8.03 23.25
C ASP A 207 -6.66 9.28 24.09
N ASP A 208 -5.64 10.05 24.46
CA ASP A 208 -5.76 11.27 25.26
C ASP A 208 -4.77 12.36 24.80
N PRO A 209 -5.00 12.97 23.59
CA PRO A 209 -4.16 14.07 23.13
C PRO A 209 -4.30 15.30 24.02
N GLU A 210 -3.18 15.93 24.36
CA GLU A 210 -3.15 17.16 25.17
C GLU A 210 -3.76 18.36 24.41
N PRO A 211 -4.37 19.32 25.11
CA PRO A 211 -4.86 20.53 24.47
C PRO A 211 -3.75 21.30 23.78
N GLY A 212 -3.89 21.57 22.50
CA GLY A 212 -2.90 22.24 21.66
C GLY A 212 -2.05 21.32 20.80
N GLU A 213 -2.20 20.01 20.93
CA GLU A 213 -1.61 19.01 20.03
C GLU A 213 -2.54 18.75 18.83
N GLU A 214 -2.80 19.76 18.01
CA GLU A 214 -3.73 19.67 16.86
C GLU A 214 -3.25 18.70 15.74
N GLN A 215 -1.99 18.26 15.83
CA GLN A 215 -1.37 17.30 14.89
C GLN A 215 -1.55 15.84 15.33
N ILE A 216 -2.20 15.61 16.48
CA ILE A 216 -2.43 14.27 17.03
C ILE A 216 -3.88 13.89 16.82
N ASP A 217 -4.08 12.81 16.10
CA ASP A 217 -5.39 12.27 15.85
C ASP A 217 -5.89 11.44 17.04
N ARG A 218 -7.15 11.67 17.42
CA ARG A 218 -7.75 10.94 18.52
C ARG A 218 -8.18 9.55 18.07
N MET A 219 -7.61 8.54 18.71
CA MET A 219 -8.08 7.16 18.58
C MET A 219 -9.21 6.86 19.60
N LEU A 220 -10.05 5.89 19.28
CA LEU A 220 -11.03 5.35 20.22
C LEU A 220 -10.31 4.65 21.38
N PRO A 221 -10.87 4.67 22.61
CA PRO A 221 -10.20 4.12 23.79
C PRO A 221 -10.25 2.60 23.83
N SER A 222 -9.82 1.96 22.74
CA SER A 222 -9.74 0.51 22.61
C SER A 222 -8.57 0.15 21.71
N ILE A 223 -7.71 -0.71 22.21
CA ILE A 223 -6.55 -1.23 21.50
C ILE A 223 -6.51 -2.74 21.60
N SER A 224 -6.25 -3.42 20.49
CA SER A 224 -5.94 -4.85 20.47
C SER A 224 -4.48 -5.03 20.10
N ARG A 225 -3.77 -5.86 20.88
CA ARG A 225 -2.36 -6.15 20.67
C ARG A 225 -2.19 -7.66 20.53
N GLU A 226 -1.69 -8.08 19.39
CA GLU A 226 -1.48 -9.49 19.07
C GLU A 226 0.01 -9.70 18.76
N THR A 227 0.63 -10.65 19.45
CA THR A 227 2.02 -11.02 19.15
C THR A 227 2.04 -12.42 18.57
N ASP A 228 2.43 -12.56 17.30
CA ASP A 228 2.70 -13.89 16.73
C ASP A 228 4.03 -14.42 17.24
N VAL A 229 3.91 -15.19 18.33
CA VAL A 229 5.07 -15.86 18.93
C VAL A 229 5.37 -17.22 18.29
N TYR A 230 4.58 -17.68 17.33
CA TYR A 230 4.64 -19.08 16.90
C TYR A 230 5.44 -19.29 15.62
N GLN A 231 5.22 -18.49 14.58
CA GLN A 231 5.78 -18.71 13.25
C GLN A 231 6.82 -17.67 12.80
N ALA A 232 6.92 -16.55 13.50
CA ALA A 232 7.86 -15.52 13.11
C ALA A 232 9.31 -16.04 13.06
N PRO A 233 9.97 -16.03 11.91
CA PRO A 233 11.32 -16.54 11.75
C PRO A 233 12.32 -15.67 12.50
N ASN A 234 13.38 -16.30 13.01
CA ASN A 234 14.47 -15.62 13.68
C ASN A 234 15.85 -16.02 13.14
N VAL A 235 15.87 -16.88 12.14
CA VAL A 235 17.09 -17.25 11.39
C VAL A 235 16.76 -17.20 9.91
N PHE A 236 17.55 -16.46 9.14
CA PHE A 236 17.39 -16.30 7.70
C PHE A 236 18.55 -16.96 6.99
N VAL A 237 18.23 -17.92 6.12
CA VAL A 237 19.21 -18.62 5.29
C VAL A 237 18.96 -18.22 3.84
N CYS A 238 19.85 -17.40 3.28
CA CYS A 238 19.78 -16.97 1.89
C CYS A 238 20.67 -17.90 1.03
N ILE A 239 20.06 -18.45 -0.01
CA ILE A 239 20.74 -19.38 -0.94
C ILE A 239 20.74 -18.76 -2.34
N CYS A 240 21.94 -18.60 -2.92
CA CYS A 240 22.04 -18.23 -4.32
C CYS A 240 21.89 -19.48 -5.20
N SER A 241 20.89 -19.45 -6.11
CA SER A 241 20.53 -20.60 -6.95
C SER A 241 21.19 -20.59 -8.35
N ASN A 242 21.92 -19.55 -8.71
CA ASN A 242 22.58 -19.46 -10.02
C ASN A 242 23.87 -20.28 -10.03
N ALA A 243 23.82 -21.47 -10.62
CA ALA A 243 24.91 -22.45 -10.62
C ALA A 243 26.08 -22.09 -11.56
N ASP A 244 25.89 -21.14 -12.49
CA ASP A 244 26.86 -20.86 -13.56
C ASP A 244 27.84 -19.73 -13.25
N LYS A 245 27.66 -19.04 -12.14
CA LYS A 245 28.58 -17.98 -11.69
C LYS A 245 29.24 -18.42 -10.37
N SER A 246 30.42 -17.92 -10.08
CA SER A 246 31.12 -18.07 -8.80
C SER A 246 30.37 -17.42 -7.62
N CYS A 247 29.09 -17.69 -7.54
CA CYS A 247 28.15 -17.12 -6.59
C CYS A 247 28.29 -17.82 -5.24
N PRO A 248 28.39 -17.09 -4.14
CA PRO A 248 28.44 -17.67 -2.80
C PRO A 248 27.13 -18.43 -2.55
N ARG A 249 27.26 -19.63 -2.03
CA ARG A 249 26.14 -20.59 -1.98
C ARG A 249 25.14 -20.32 -0.86
N VAL A 250 25.59 -19.84 0.30
CA VAL A 250 24.73 -19.67 1.49
C VAL A 250 25.24 -18.53 2.38
N ALA A 251 24.33 -17.65 2.79
CA ALA A 251 24.54 -16.70 3.87
C ALA A 251 23.47 -16.91 4.94
N THR A 252 23.84 -16.74 6.21
CA THR A 252 22.91 -16.92 7.32
C THR A 252 22.97 -15.72 8.25
N SER A 253 21.81 -15.22 8.65
CA SER A 253 21.67 -14.18 9.66
C SER A 253 20.68 -14.61 10.73
N GLU A 254 21.03 -14.35 12.01
CA GLU A 254 20.25 -14.79 13.17
C GLU A 254 19.95 -13.61 14.09
N ASN A 255 18.70 -13.47 14.50
CA ASN A 255 18.30 -12.53 15.53
C ASN A 255 18.68 -13.08 16.90
N THR A 256 19.78 -12.61 17.46
CA THR A 256 20.24 -12.95 18.81
C THR A 256 20.02 -11.83 19.83
N ASN A 257 19.35 -10.72 19.44
CA ASN A 257 19.11 -9.58 20.31
C ASN A 257 18.20 -9.96 21.48
N PRO A 258 18.68 -9.94 22.75
CA PRO A 258 17.90 -10.32 23.91
C PRO A 258 16.72 -9.36 24.19
N GLN A 259 16.72 -8.15 23.61
CA GLN A 259 15.62 -7.20 23.72
C GLN A 259 14.48 -7.54 22.73
N SER A 260 14.79 -8.22 21.63
CA SER A 260 13.77 -8.66 20.68
C SER A 260 12.98 -9.84 21.24
N PRO A 261 11.64 -9.76 21.31
CA PRO A 261 10.81 -10.88 21.76
C PRO A 261 10.93 -12.10 20.84
N LEU A 262 11.33 -11.89 19.58
CA LEU A 262 11.46 -12.94 18.57
C LEU A 262 12.86 -13.57 18.50
N SER A 263 13.83 -13.08 19.25
CA SER A 263 15.21 -13.59 19.20
C SER A 263 15.31 -15.07 19.56
N THR A 264 16.31 -15.74 19.00
CA THR A 264 16.62 -17.14 19.32
C THR A 264 16.97 -17.31 20.79
N VAL A 265 17.62 -16.31 21.40
CA VAL A 265 17.99 -16.31 22.82
C VAL A 265 16.77 -16.28 23.71
N ARG A 266 15.81 -15.40 23.42
CA ARG A 266 14.61 -15.24 24.25
C ARG A 266 13.58 -16.35 24.05
N ARG A 267 13.45 -16.82 22.81
CA ARG A 267 12.51 -17.91 22.46
C ARG A 267 13.06 -19.31 22.77
N GLY A 268 14.37 -19.46 22.97
CA GLY A 268 15.03 -20.74 23.18
C GLY A 268 14.91 -21.68 21.97
N ARG A 269 14.56 -21.18 20.78
CA ARG A 269 14.43 -21.98 19.57
C ARG A 269 14.75 -21.17 18.29
N ARG A 270 15.18 -21.90 17.26
CA ARG A 270 15.47 -21.35 15.93
C ARG A 270 14.31 -21.67 14.99
N ILE A 271 13.75 -20.64 14.38
CA ILE A 271 12.73 -20.75 13.33
C ILE A 271 13.37 -20.23 12.05
N VAL A 272 13.67 -21.14 11.15
CA VAL A 272 14.46 -20.85 9.95
C VAL A 272 13.53 -20.51 8.79
N LYS A 273 13.79 -19.35 8.14
CA LYS A 273 13.24 -18.99 6.83
C LYS A 273 14.33 -19.13 5.78
N VAL A 274 14.09 -19.96 4.76
CA VAL A 274 15.00 -20.13 3.63
C VAL A 274 14.52 -19.26 2.48
N VAL A 275 15.40 -18.38 2.01
CA VAL A 275 15.13 -17.47 0.88
C VAL A 275 16.07 -17.81 -0.27
N ARG A 276 15.54 -17.98 -1.47
CA ARG A 276 16.34 -18.23 -2.68
C ARG A 276 16.47 -16.93 -3.45
N VAL A 277 17.70 -16.58 -3.80
CA VAL A 277 18.05 -15.38 -4.56
C VAL A 277 18.68 -15.78 -5.87
N ASN A 278 18.18 -15.27 -6.97
CA ASN A 278 18.61 -15.68 -8.31
C ASN A 278 19.89 -14.97 -8.77
N ASN A 279 20.16 -13.78 -8.26
CA ASN A 279 21.32 -13.00 -8.71
C ASN A 279 21.90 -12.16 -7.55
N VAL A 280 23.17 -12.37 -7.23
CA VAL A 280 23.88 -11.60 -6.19
C VAL A 280 25.32 -11.38 -6.64
N ALA A 281 25.87 -10.20 -6.40
CA ALA A 281 27.20 -9.83 -6.85
C ALA A 281 28.31 -10.69 -6.18
N ASP A 282 28.24 -10.86 -4.86
CA ASP A 282 29.22 -11.60 -4.07
C ASP A 282 28.63 -12.09 -2.71
N LEU A 283 29.47 -12.72 -1.87
CA LEU A 283 29.08 -13.20 -0.54
C LEU A 283 28.68 -12.04 0.39
N THR A 284 29.34 -10.91 0.28
CA THR A 284 29.09 -9.75 1.11
C THR A 284 27.68 -9.20 0.85
N ALA A 285 27.29 -9.12 -0.44
CA ALA A 285 25.96 -8.71 -0.83
C ALA A 285 24.89 -9.73 -0.38
N LEU A 286 25.17 -11.05 -0.46
CA LEU A 286 24.25 -12.07 0.04
C LEU A 286 24.11 -12.03 1.56
N GLN A 287 25.19 -11.76 2.29
CA GLN A 287 25.17 -11.58 3.75
C GLN A 287 24.39 -10.32 4.12
N ALA A 288 24.63 -9.19 3.44
CA ALA A 288 23.89 -7.96 3.66
C ALA A 288 22.37 -8.15 3.43
N TYR A 289 22.00 -8.94 2.42
CA TYR A 289 20.61 -9.30 2.17
C TYR A 289 20.01 -10.15 3.30
N ALA A 290 20.76 -11.14 3.81
CA ALA A 290 20.33 -11.95 4.94
C ALA A 290 20.20 -11.11 6.23
N ASP A 291 21.13 -10.16 6.44
CA ASP A 291 21.09 -9.23 7.57
C ASP A 291 19.90 -8.28 7.48
N LYS A 292 19.59 -7.76 6.28
CA LYS A 292 18.39 -6.96 6.03
C LYS A 292 17.12 -7.74 6.39
N LEU A 293 16.97 -8.98 5.93
CA LEU A 293 15.81 -9.82 6.26
C LEU A 293 15.69 -10.09 7.77
N ARG A 294 16.83 -10.28 8.47
CA ARG A 294 16.85 -10.37 9.93
C ARG A 294 16.34 -9.09 10.57
N ASP A 295 16.83 -7.94 10.12
CA ASP A 295 16.50 -6.65 10.70
C ASP A 295 15.02 -6.30 10.43
N GLU A 296 14.52 -6.56 9.24
CA GLU A 296 13.09 -6.48 8.93
C GLU A 296 12.25 -7.39 9.83
N SER A 297 12.72 -8.58 10.15
CA SER A 297 12.01 -9.50 11.06
C SER A 297 12.08 -9.10 12.54
N MET A 298 13.02 -8.25 12.93
CA MET A 298 13.04 -7.67 14.27
C MET A 298 11.96 -6.60 14.44
N VAL A 299 11.54 -6.00 13.33
CA VAL A 299 10.49 -4.99 13.25
C VAL A 299 9.12 -5.62 13.47
N GLY A 300 8.86 -6.82 12.93
CA GLY A 300 7.58 -7.48 12.98
C GLY A 300 7.43 -8.45 14.16
N GLY A 301 6.46 -8.26 14.98
CA GLY A 301 6.15 -9.19 16.08
C GLY A 301 4.93 -8.80 16.89
N GLU A 302 4.52 -7.57 16.84
CA GLU A 302 3.33 -7.12 17.53
C GLU A 302 2.41 -6.37 16.55
N THR A 303 1.27 -6.99 16.23
CA THR A 303 0.20 -6.35 15.48
C THR A 303 -0.68 -5.58 16.45
N ILE A 304 -0.87 -4.31 16.17
CA ILE A 304 -1.71 -3.40 16.95
C ILE A 304 -2.91 -3.01 16.09
N ARG A 305 -4.13 -3.21 16.62
CA ARG A 305 -5.36 -2.78 15.96
C ARG A 305 -6.00 -1.68 16.78
N VAL A 306 -6.31 -0.58 16.13
CA VAL A 306 -6.96 0.59 16.71
C VAL A 306 -8.06 1.09 15.78
N SER A 307 -8.93 1.96 16.30
CA SER A 307 -9.93 2.64 15.49
C SER A 307 -9.89 4.13 15.76
N THR A 308 -10.15 4.91 14.71
CA THR A 308 -10.27 6.37 14.76
C THR A 308 -11.61 6.83 14.19
N ALA A 309 -11.91 8.11 14.30
CA ALA A 309 -12.84 8.74 13.38
C ALA A 309 -12.26 8.68 11.96
N LEU A 310 -13.09 8.92 10.95
CA LEU A 310 -12.61 8.99 9.58
C LEU A 310 -11.67 10.19 9.41
N LEU A 311 -10.48 9.93 8.92
CA LEU A 311 -9.42 10.90 8.71
C LEU A 311 -8.95 10.84 7.25
N PRO A 312 -8.83 11.97 6.55
CA PRO A 312 -8.20 12.00 5.23
C PRO A 312 -6.66 11.93 5.33
N GLY A 313 -6.01 11.67 4.21
CA GLY A 313 -4.55 11.76 4.10
C GLY A 313 -3.78 10.48 4.43
N TRP A 314 -4.47 9.36 4.67
CA TRP A 314 -3.85 8.06 4.88
C TRP A 314 -3.46 7.41 3.55
N GLY A 315 -2.23 6.94 3.50
CA GLY A 315 -1.63 6.33 2.33
C GLY A 315 -1.40 4.82 2.46
N VAL A 316 -0.33 4.36 1.84
CA VAL A 316 0.11 2.96 1.85
C VAL A 316 1.40 2.86 2.64
N ALA A 317 1.42 2.00 3.66
CA ALA A 317 2.57 1.77 4.53
C ALA A 317 3.06 3.01 5.31
N ASP A 318 2.14 3.90 5.69
CA ASP A 318 2.45 5.09 6.48
C ASP A 318 3.09 4.74 7.83
N VAL A 319 4.01 5.58 8.29
CA VAL A 319 4.64 5.42 9.60
C VAL A 319 3.82 6.14 10.66
N VAL A 320 3.37 5.37 11.66
CA VAL A 320 2.41 5.81 12.66
C VAL A 320 2.99 5.76 14.07
N GLY A 321 2.93 6.88 14.78
CA GLY A 321 3.19 6.94 16.20
C GLY A 321 1.93 6.59 17.00
N ILE A 322 2.02 5.69 17.98
CA ILE A 322 0.92 5.37 18.89
C ILE A 322 1.27 5.78 20.30
N ARG A 323 0.36 6.53 20.95
CA ARG A 323 0.38 6.87 22.38
C ARG A 323 -0.91 6.36 23.03
N TYR A 324 -0.80 5.32 23.87
CA TYR A 324 -1.94 4.72 24.55
C TYR A 324 -1.52 4.28 25.96
N GLY A 325 -1.94 5.00 26.98
CA GLY A 325 -1.46 4.80 28.35
C GLY A 325 0.08 4.83 28.41
N ASP A 326 0.68 3.74 28.90
CA ASP A 326 2.15 3.61 28.96
C ASP A 326 2.79 3.16 27.61
N LEU A 327 1.98 2.84 26.59
CA LEU A 327 2.48 2.45 25.29
C LEU A 327 2.86 3.69 24.47
N ASN A 328 4.15 3.79 24.12
CA ASN A 328 4.64 4.74 23.13
C ASN A 328 5.40 3.91 22.08
N ALA A 329 4.90 3.85 20.86
CA ALA A 329 5.44 2.96 19.84
C ALA A 329 5.42 3.65 18.47
N VAL A 330 6.40 3.31 17.64
CA VAL A 330 6.40 3.58 16.21
C VAL A 330 5.92 2.31 15.51
N CYS A 331 5.03 2.47 14.57
CA CYS A 331 4.39 1.39 13.83
C CYS A 331 4.40 1.69 12.33
N VAL A 332 4.18 0.66 11.52
CA VAL A 332 3.88 0.80 10.09
C VAL A 332 2.44 0.36 9.85
N GLU A 333 1.72 1.11 9.04
CA GLU A 333 0.36 0.76 8.63
C GLU A 333 0.37 -0.35 7.58
N HIS A 334 -0.19 -1.51 7.91
CA HIS A 334 -0.32 -2.64 6.98
C HIS A 334 -1.69 -2.75 6.34
N ALA A 335 -2.72 -2.29 7.04
CA ALA A 335 -4.05 -2.25 6.49
C ALA A 335 -4.92 -1.23 7.21
N TRP A 336 -5.77 -0.56 6.45
CA TRP A 336 -6.84 0.24 7.00
C TRP A 336 -8.16 0.02 6.25
N GLU A 337 -9.27 0.27 6.94
CA GLU A 337 -10.61 0.23 6.36
C GLU A 337 -11.38 1.47 6.82
N MET A 338 -12.01 2.17 5.88
CA MET A 338 -12.87 3.34 6.11
C MET A 338 -14.31 3.01 5.75
N ASP A 339 -15.24 3.17 6.69
CA ASP A 339 -16.68 3.20 6.40
C ASP A 339 -17.08 4.61 5.94
N LEU A 340 -17.26 4.82 4.63
CA LEU A 340 -17.52 6.13 4.04
C LEU A 340 -18.98 6.59 4.28
N ARG A 341 -19.27 6.96 5.52
CA ARG A 341 -20.56 7.50 5.95
C ARG A 341 -20.40 8.49 7.10
N PRO A 342 -21.32 9.43 7.27
CA PRO A 342 -21.35 10.27 8.48
C PRO A 342 -21.39 9.41 9.74
N GLY A 343 -20.46 9.65 10.67
CA GLY A 343 -20.31 8.85 11.89
C GLY A 343 -19.67 7.46 11.67
N GLY A 344 -19.14 7.17 10.49
CA GLY A 344 -18.32 6.00 10.23
C GLY A 344 -16.99 6.06 10.96
N ASN A 345 -16.34 4.91 11.08
CA ASN A 345 -15.03 4.76 11.71
C ASN A 345 -14.00 4.32 10.67
N MET A 346 -12.74 4.60 10.99
CA MET A 346 -11.59 4.02 10.34
C MET A 346 -10.95 3.01 11.29
N THR A 347 -10.59 1.85 10.78
CA THR A 347 -9.85 0.82 11.53
C THR A 347 -8.47 0.67 10.95
N HIS A 348 -7.48 0.50 11.82
CA HIS A 348 -6.07 0.42 11.48
C HIS A 348 -5.50 -0.91 11.95
N THR A 349 -4.68 -1.52 11.12
CA THR A 349 -3.85 -2.68 11.46
C THR A 349 -2.40 -2.29 11.27
N LEU A 350 -1.73 -2.12 12.39
CA LEU A 350 -0.39 -1.57 12.50
C LEU A 350 0.58 -2.67 12.95
N GLU A 351 1.79 -2.66 12.45
CA GLU A 351 2.88 -3.50 12.94
C GLU A 351 3.91 -2.64 13.67
N ARG A 352 4.22 -3.03 14.92
CA ARG A 352 5.13 -2.26 15.75
C ARG A 352 6.58 -2.39 15.27
N VAL A 353 7.24 -1.26 15.08
CA VAL A 353 8.68 -1.18 14.81
C VAL A 353 9.46 -1.31 16.10
N VAL A 354 10.35 -2.29 16.19
CA VAL A 354 11.28 -2.39 17.31
C VAL A 354 12.50 -1.54 16.98
N ILE A 355 12.51 -0.31 17.46
CA ILE A 355 13.68 0.57 17.32
C ILE A 355 14.77 0.04 18.25
N ASN A 356 15.89 -0.41 17.69
CA ASN A 356 17.09 -0.64 18.48
C ASN A 356 17.60 0.74 18.94
N LEU A 357 17.39 1.08 20.19
CA LEU A 357 18.14 2.17 20.83
C LEU A 357 19.57 1.65 20.99
N GLU A 358 20.49 2.12 20.13
CA GLU A 358 21.93 1.95 20.34
C GLU A 358 22.38 2.67 21.62
#